data_6199672087be394f78a4e3ab635417e6
#
_entry.id   6199672087be394f78a4e3ab635417e6
#
_cell.length_a   1.000
_cell.length_b   1.000
_cell.length_c   1.000
_cell.angle_alpha   90.00
_cell.angle_beta   90.00
_cell.angle_gamma   90.00
#
_symmetry.space_group_name_H-M   'P 1'
#
loop_
_entity.id
_entity.type
_entity.pdbx_description
1 polymer ?
#
loop_
_entity_poly.entity_id
_entity_poly.type
_entity_poly.pdbx_seq_one_letter_code
_entity_poly.pdbx_strand_id
1 'polypeptide(L)'
;YDPQTPLEETLQALVDVVRAGKALYVGISRWPLVATQTAFRYLRERDVPCLCYQGRLNLLDRALETEGILDLLEKEQCGGIVFSPLAQGLLTERYLEGIPGDSRMRREATLKPEQLTPDLLNRLHTLKQLASARGETLAQLALRWVFTHRAVTSVIVGASSVTQLAENLKMLEGSPLCGEELEHIEAVMKSGGQTL
;
A
#
# COMPACT_ATOMS: atom_id res chain seq x y z
N TYR A 1 7.27 -14.41 3.95
CA TYR A 1 7.30 -15.19 5.19
C TYR A 1 6.90 -16.63 4.91
N ASP A 2 7.73 -17.58 5.33
CA ASP A 2 7.40 -19.01 5.26
C ASP A 2 7.25 -19.55 6.68
N PRO A 3 6.02 -19.92 7.10
CA PRO A 3 5.79 -20.44 8.44
C PRO A 3 6.34 -21.87 8.66
N GLN A 4 6.75 -22.57 7.60
CA GLN A 4 7.31 -23.91 7.67
C GLN A 4 8.83 -23.91 7.84
N THR A 5 9.50 -22.80 7.49
CA THR A 5 10.94 -22.62 7.69
C THR A 5 11.20 -21.91 9.01
N PRO A 6 12.09 -22.42 9.87
CA PRO A 6 12.48 -21.70 11.08
C PRO A 6 12.94 -20.28 10.77
N LEU A 7 12.37 -19.30 11.48
CA LEU A 7 12.59 -17.88 11.20
C LEU A 7 14.09 -17.51 11.24
N GLU A 8 14.81 -18.06 12.19
CA GLU A 8 16.23 -17.82 12.39
C GLU A 8 17.09 -18.30 11.21
N GLU A 9 16.70 -19.39 10.54
CA GLU A 9 17.41 -19.87 9.35
C GLU A 9 17.27 -18.88 8.19
N THR A 10 16.05 -18.38 7.97
CA THR A 10 15.80 -17.33 6.97
C THR A 10 16.58 -16.06 7.28
N LEU A 11 16.56 -15.63 8.52
CA LEU A 11 17.27 -14.41 8.95
C LEU A 11 18.79 -14.57 8.88
N GLN A 12 19.33 -15.76 9.23
CA GLN A 12 20.75 -16.03 9.10
C GLN A 12 21.18 -16.02 7.63
N ALA A 13 20.39 -16.58 6.71
CA ALA A 13 20.66 -16.50 5.28
C ALA A 13 20.73 -15.04 4.77
N LEU A 14 19.86 -14.13 5.28
CA LEU A 14 19.94 -12.71 4.95
C LEU A 14 21.24 -12.07 5.47
N VAL A 15 21.68 -12.42 6.66
CA VAL A 15 22.97 -11.97 7.21
C VAL A 15 24.14 -12.46 6.34
N ASP A 16 24.10 -13.73 5.98
CA ASP A 16 25.20 -14.37 5.22
C ASP A 16 25.35 -13.78 3.83
N VAL A 17 24.27 -13.45 3.12
CA VAL A 17 24.36 -12.83 1.77
C VAL A 17 24.95 -11.43 1.83
N VAL A 18 24.68 -10.67 2.88
CA VAL A 18 25.29 -9.35 3.08
C VAL A 18 26.77 -9.48 3.42
N ARG A 19 27.12 -10.35 4.37
CA ARG A 19 28.51 -10.60 4.79
C ARG A 19 29.37 -11.17 3.65
N ALA A 20 28.77 -11.95 2.77
CA ALA A 20 29.43 -12.46 1.56
C ALA A 20 29.56 -11.39 0.44
N GLY A 21 29.09 -10.17 0.66
CA GLY A 21 29.12 -9.08 -0.35
C GLY A 21 28.20 -9.31 -1.55
N LYS A 22 27.24 -10.24 -1.45
CA LYS A 22 26.27 -10.54 -2.52
C LYS A 22 25.07 -9.59 -2.51
N ALA A 23 24.79 -8.95 -1.38
CA ALA A 23 23.80 -7.90 -1.22
C ALA A 23 24.38 -6.76 -0.38
N LEU A 24 24.00 -5.52 -0.68
CA LEU A 24 24.35 -4.36 0.15
C LEU A 24 23.36 -4.18 1.30
N TYR A 25 22.10 -4.48 1.04
CA TYR A 25 21.00 -4.29 1.98
C TYR A 25 20.05 -5.47 1.92
N VAL A 26 19.27 -5.64 2.98
CA VAL A 26 18.17 -6.60 3.05
C VAL A 26 16.86 -5.89 3.35
N GLY A 27 15.78 -6.50 2.90
CA GLY A 27 14.41 -6.07 3.20
C GLY A 27 13.52 -7.30 3.32
N ILE A 28 12.36 -7.11 3.95
CA ILE A 28 11.37 -8.16 4.12
C ILE A 28 10.02 -7.73 3.53
N SER A 29 9.17 -8.69 3.20
CA SER A 29 7.89 -8.40 2.54
C SER A 29 6.76 -9.23 3.14
N ARG A 30 5.69 -8.55 3.57
CA ARG A 30 4.44 -9.17 4.05
C ARG A 30 4.62 -10.14 5.23
N TRP A 31 5.56 -9.86 6.10
CA TRP A 31 5.73 -10.63 7.32
C TRP A 31 4.73 -10.18 8.40
N PRO A 32 4.18 -11.09 9.22
CA PRO A 32 3.36 -10.74 10.36
C PRO A 32 4.14 -9.88 11.38
N LEU A 33 3.43 -9.07 12.15
CA LEU A 33 4.02 -8.12 13.11
C LEU A 33 5.08 -8.76 14.00
N VAL A 34 4.76 -9.90 14.64
CA VAL A 34 5.67 -10.57 15.58
C VAL A 34 6.95 -11.06 14.88
N ALA A 35 6.81 -11.64 13.68
CA ALA A 35 7.95 -12.08 12.90
C ALA A 35 8.81 -10.89 12.43
N THR A 36 8.17 -9.77 12.07
CA THR A 36 8.86 -8.52 11.69
C THR A 36 9.65 -7.94 12.86
N GLN A 37 9.07 -7.90 14.06
CA GLN A 37 9.77 -7.45 15.27
C GLN A 37 10.99 -8.33 15.57
N THR A 38 10.84 -9.65 15.44
CA THR A 38 11.94 -10.61 15.62
C THR A 38 13.03 -10.39 14.58
N ALA A 39 12.64 -10.18 13.32
CA ALA A 39 13.59 -9.91 12.24
C ALA A 39 14.42 -8.65 12.49
N PHE A 40 13.78 -7.54 12.86
CA PHE A 40 14.48 -6.28 13.13
C PHE A 40 15.49 -6.42 14.27
N ARG A 41 15.11 -7.07 15.36
CA ARG A 41 16.03 -7.36 16.46
C ARG A 41 17.19 -8.25 16.02
N TYR A 42 16.89 -9.40 15.38
CA TYR A 42 17.88 -10.37 14.96
C TYR A 42 18.94 -9.80 14.00
N LEU A 43 18.47 -9.05 13.00
CA LEU A 43 19.33 -8.44 11.99
C LEU A 43 20.18 -7.30 12.58
N ARG A 44 19.62 -6.49 13.47
CA ARG A 44 20.33 -5.39 14.13
C ARG A 44 21.46 -5.93 15.05
N GLU A 45 21.19 -6.98 15.81
CA GLU A 45 22.20 -7.64 16.67
C GLU A 45 23.39 -8.19 15.89
N ARG A 46 23.26 -8.29 14.55
CA ARG A 46 24.29 -8.81 13.63
C ARG A 46 24.88 -7.76 12.69
N ASP A 47 24.59 -6.49 12.97
CA ASP A 47 25.02 -5.33 12.18
C ASP A 47 24.56 -5.38 10.69
N VAL A 48 23.38 -5.98 10.46
CA VAL A 48 22.72 -6.05 9.14
C VAL A 48 21.29 -5.51 9.29
N PRO A 49 21.09 -4.20 9.49
CA PRO A 49 19.76 -3.65 9.71
C PRO A 49 18.87 -3.84 8.47
N CYS A 50 17.59 -4.12 8.72
CA CYS A 50 16.59 -4.20 7.66
C CYS A 50 16.34 -2.81 7.07
N LEU A 51 16.62 -2.64 5.78
CA LEU A 51 16.48 -1.34 5.10
C LEU A 51 15.02 -0.99 4.84
N CYS A 52 14.23 -1.97 4.40
CA CYS A 52 12.85 -1.73 4.01
C CYS A 52 11.92 -2.91 4.30
N TYR A 53 10.67 -2.58 4.48
CA TYR A 53 9.55 -3.53 4.50
C TYR A 53 8.64 -3.26 3.31
N GLN A 54 8.32 -4.28 2.52
CA GLN A 54 7.36 -4.14 1.44
C GLN A 54 6.01 -4.74 1.82
N GLY A 55 4.94 -3.95 1.67
CA GLY A 55 3.60 -4.39 1.99
C GLY A 55 2.51 -3.77 1.13
N ARG A 56 1.29 -4.32 1.20
CA ARG A 56 0.13 -3.74 0.54
C ARG A 56 -0.52 -2.70 1.44
N LEU A 57 -0.75 -1.52 0.89
CA LEU A 57 -1.50 -0.46 1.56
C LEU A 57 -2.28 0.35 0.54
N ASN A 58 -3.56 0.51 0.75
CA ASN A 58 -4.44 1.42 0.03
C ASN A 58 -5.70 1.67 0.85
N LEU A 59 -6.57 2.56 0.40
CA LEU A 59 -7.81 2.89 1.11
C LEU A 59 -8.72 1.69 1.39
N LEU A 60 -8.67 0.63 0.57
CA LEU A 60 -9.50 -0.58 0.71
C LEU A 60 -8.79 -1.72 1.46
N ASP A 61 -7.48 -1.67 1.60
CA ASP A 61 -6.67 -2.68 2.31
C ASP A 61 -5.69 -1.95 3.24
N ARG A 62 -6.03 -1.90 4.51
CA ARG A 62 -5.34 -1.14 5.55
C ARG A 62 -4.67 -2.04 6.60
N ALA A 63 -4.42 -3.30 6.25
CA ALA A 63 -3.85 -4.28 7.19
C ALA A 63 -2.53 -3.78 7.81
N LEU A 64 -1.64 -3.14 7.03
CA LEU A 64 -0.37 -2.61 7.56
C LEU A 64 -0.57 -1.57 8.66
N GLU A 65 -1.66 -0.80 8.60
CA GLU A 65 -2.02 0.19 9.61
C GLU A 65 -2.67 -0.51 10.81
N THR A 66 -3.71 -1.29 10.59
CA THR A 66 -4.51 -1.91 11.66
C THR A 66 -3.75 -2.99 12.45
N GLU A 67 -2.80 -3.67 11.82
CA GLU A 67 -1.93 -4.66 12.46
C GLU A 67 -0.70 -4.03 13.15
N GLY A 68 -0.50 -2.71 13.06
CA GLY A 68 0.58 -2.00 13.73
C GLY A 68 1.94 -2.11 13.02
N ILE A 69 1.98 -2.55 11.77
CA ILE A 69 3.22 -2.62 10.99
C ILE A 69 3.77 -1.22 10.73
N LEU A 70 2.92 -0.25 10.33
CA LEU A 70 3.38 1.12 10.05
C LEU A 70 4.02 1.77 11.29
N ASP A 71 3.42 1.60 12.45
CA ASP A 71 3.96 2.11 13.72
C ASP A 71 5.31 1.47 14.05
N LEU A 72 5.44 0.16 13.79
CA LEU A 72 6.70 -0.55 13.96
C LEU A 72 7.78 -0.01 13.02
N LEU A 73 7.46 0.20 11.74
CA LEU A 73 8.41 0.72 10.75
C LEU A 73 8.91 2.12 11.14
N GLU A 74 8.01 2.99 11.60
CA GLU A 74 8.36 4.33 12.06
C GLU A 74 9.28 4.28 13.28
N LYS A 75 8.94 3.47 14.27
CA LYS A 75 9.76 3.24 15.48
C LYS A 75 11.15 2.72 15.16
N GLU A 76 11.26 1.78 14.23
CA GLU A 76 12.51 1.11 13.85
C GLU A 76 13.28 1.87 12.76
N GLN A 77 12.75 2.99 12.27
CA GLN A 77 13.31 3.79 11.17
C GLN A 77 13.55 2.94 9.90
N CYS A 78 12.66 1.99 9.64
CA CYS A 78 12.68 1.13 8.46
C CYS A 78 11.75 1.68 7.39
N GLY A 79 12.23 1.82 6.14
CA GLY A 79 11.43 2.37 5.04
C GLY A 79 10.29 1.44 4.62
N GLY A 80 9.08 1.97 4.52
CA GLY A 80 7.92 1.27 3.95
C GLY A 80 7.87 1.43 2.43
N ILE A 81 7.84 0.33 1.70
CA ILE A 81 7.57 0.28 0.26
C ILE A 81 6.18 -0.29 0.04
N VAL A 82 5.29 0.50 -0.54
CA VAL A 82 3.88 0.11 -0.73
C VAL A 82 3.61 -0.36 -2.15
N PHE A 83 2.97 -1.51 -2.29
CA PHE A 83 2.44 -1.99 -3.57
C PHE A 83 0.91 -1.99 -3.60
N SER A 84 0.34 -2.04 -4.81
CA SER A 84 -1.11 -1.96 -5.07
C SER A 84 -1.81 -0.74 -4.44
N PRO A 85 -1.25 0.48 -4.52
CA PRO A 85 -1.81 1.67 -3.88
C PRO A 85 -3.19 2.05 -4.47
N LEU A 86 -3.46 1.65 -5.71
CA LEU A 86 -4.73 1.89 -6.41
C LEU A 86 -5.67 0.67 -6.41
N ALA A 87 -5.44 -0.33 -5.55
CA ALA A 87 -6.27 -1.52 -5.42
C ALA A 87 -6.62 -2.16 -6.78
N GLN A 88 -5.62 -2.42 -7.63
CA GLN A 88 -5.76 -2.98 -8.98
C GLN A 88 -6.62 -2.12 -9.92
N GLY A 89 -6.78 -0.84 -9.64
CA GLY A 89 -7.56 0.12 -10.41
C GLY A 89 -8.95 0.42 -9.84
N LEU A 90 -9.36 -0.22 -8.74
CA LEU A 90 -10.62 0.13 -8.04
C LEU A 90 -10.62 1.57 -7.54
N LEU A 91 -9.48 2.08 -7.10
CA LEU A 91 -9.30 3.46 -6.65
C LEU A 91 -8.96 4.41 -7.82
N THR A 92 -9.64 4.21 -8.94
CA THR A 92 -9.61 5.09 -10.12
C THR A 92 -11.03 5.25 -10.64
N GLU A 93 -11.25 6.17 -11.58
CA GLU A 93 -12.55 6.36 -12.23
C GLU A 93 -12.97 5.21 -13.14
N ARG A 94 -12.06 4.25 -13.40
CA ARG A 94 -12.25 3.19 -14.42
C ARG A 94 -13.49 2.33 -14.23
N TYR A 95 -13.89 2.11 -12.96
CA TYR A 95 -15.01 1.21 -12.61
C TYR A 95 -16.26 1.93 -12.13
N LEU A 96 -16.27 3.25 -12.07
CA LEU A 96 -17.41 4.03 -11.53
C LEU A 96 -18.66 3.94 -12.40
N GLU A 97 -18.50 3.79 -13.72
CA GLU A 97 -19.62 3.68 -14.66
C GLU A 97 -19.84 2.24 -15.16
N GLY A 98 -19.23 1.26 -14.49
CA GLY A 98 -19.33 -0.15 -14.86
C GLY A 98 -17.99 -0.81 -15.15
N ILE A 99 -18.03 -2.07 -15.62
CA ILE A 99 -16.84 -2.87 -15.86
C ILE A 99 -16.42 -2.75 -17.33
N PRO A 100 -15.32 -2.04 -17.69
CA PRO A 100 -14.87 -1.94 -19.07
C PRO A 100 -14.50 -3.29 -19.66
N GLY A 101 -14.71 -3.46 -20.97
CA GLY A 101 -14.45 -4.71 -21.68
C GLY A 101 -12.99 -5.17 -21.65
N ASP A 102 -12.06 -4.21 -21.57
CA ASP A 102 -10.62 -4.43 -21.52
C ASP A 102 -10.05 -4.44 -20.07
N SER A 103 -10.92 -4.46 -19.06
CA SER A 103 -10.52 -4.36 -17.65
C SER A 103 -9.89 -5.65 -17.12
N ARG A 104 -9.10 -5.51 -16.03
CA ARG A 104 -8.55 -6.65 -15.29
C ARG A 104 -9.64 -7.57 -14.72
N MET A 105 -10.78 -7.02 -14.31
CA MET A 105 -11.94 -7.80 -13.86
C MET A 105 -12.45 -8.81 -14.91
N ARG A 106 -12.23 -8.56 -16.19
CA ARG A 106 -12.61 -9.51 -17.26
C ARG A 106 -11.48 -10.45 -17.68
N ARG A 107 -10.22 -10.10 -17.39
CA ARG A 107 -9.04 -10.83 -17.88
C ARG A 107 -8.33 -11.64 -16.79
N GLU A 108 -8.40 -11.20 -15.55
CA GLU A 108 -7.60 -11.75 -14.46
C GLU A 108 -8.49 -12.30 -13.33
N ALA A 109 -8.08 -13.43 -12.76
CA ALA A 109 -8.80 -14.08 -11.65
C ALA A 109 -8.68 -13.34 -10.31
N THR A 110 -7.80 -12.34 -10.20
CA THR A 110 -7.47 -11.67 -8.93
C THR A 110 -8.42 -10.55 -8.54
N LEU A 111 -9.11 -9.94 -9.52
CA LEU A 111 -10.11 -8.91 -9.30
C LEU A 111 -11.43 -9.39 -9.89
N LYS A 112 -12.41 -9.68 -9.05
CA LYS A 112 -13.68 -10.27 -9.45
C LYS A 112 -14.80 -9.24 -9.50
N PRO A 113 -15.77 -9.34 -10.45
CA PRO A 113 -16.92 -8.44 -10.55
C PRO A 113 -17.71 -8.30 -9.24
N GLU A 114 -17.80 -9.37 -8.45
CA GLU A 114 -18.54 -9.41 -7.18
C GLU A 114 -17.94 -8.47 -6.11
N GLN A 115 -16.69 -8.09 -6.26
CA GLN A 115 -16.03 -7.12 -5.38
C GLN A 115 -16.54 -5.69 -5.61
N LEU A 116 -17.11 -5.40 -6.78
CA LEU A 116 -17.67 -4.10 -7.11
C LEU A 116 -19.12 -3.98 -6.59
N THR A 117 -19.28 -4.00 -5.28
CA THR A 117 -20.58 -3.90 -4.63
C THR A 117 -21.16 -2.48 -4.76
N PRO A 118 -22.52 -2.32 -4.67
CA PRO A 118 -23.13 -0.98 -4.63
C PRO A 118 -22.56 -0.09 -3.50
N ASP A 119 -22.26 -0.66 -2.35
CA ASP A 119 -21.66 0.03 -1.23
C ASP A 119 -20.25 0.55 -1.57
N LEU A 120 -19.41 -0.30 -2.15
CA LEU A 120 -18.09 0.12 -2.62
C LEU A 120 -18.19 1.24 -3.66
N LEU A 121 -19.11 1.11 -4.64
CA LEU A 121 -19.33 2.14 -5.64
C LEU A 121 -19.74 3.48 -5.02
N ASN A 122 -20.64 3.47 -4.05
CA ASN A 122 -21.05 4.69 -3.34
C ASN A 122 -19.86 5.36 -2.63
N ARG A 123 -19.02 4.58 -1.94
CA ARG A 123 -17.78 5.08 -1.32
C ARG A 123 -16.81 5.67 -2.34
N LEU A 124 -16.59 4.98 -3.47
CA LEU A 124 -15.72 5.47 -4.54
C LEU A 124 -16.25 6.77 -5.17
N HIS A 125 -17.57 6.89 -5.35
CA HIS A 125 -18.18 8.14 -5.83
C HIS A 125 -17.99 9.29 -4.84
N THR A 126 -18.14 9.05 -3.54
CA THR A 126 -17.89 10.07 -2.52
C THR A 126 -16.43 10.50 -2.48
N LEU A 127 -15.50 9.55 -2.54
CA LEU A 127 -14.05 9.84 -2.63
C LEU A 127 -13.71 10.60 -3.91
N LYS A 128 -14.35 10.28 -5.05
CA LYS A 128 -14.19 11.04 -6.29
C LYS A 128 -14.67 12.48 -6.14
N GLN A 129 -15.78 12.72 -5.45
CA GLN A 129 -16.26 14.10 -5.20
C GLN A 129 -15.24 14.89 -4.38
N LEU A 130 -14.66 14.28 -3.33
CA LEU A 130 -13.60 14.90 -2.56
C LEU A 130 -12.36 15.20 -3.43
N ALA A 131 -11.92 14.25 -4.24
CA ALA A 131 -10.81 14.46 -5.17
C ALA A 131 -11.10 15.62 -6.15
N SER A 132 -12.32 15.65 -6.72
CA SER A 132 -12.73 16.70 -7.67
C SER A 132 -12.75 18.08 -7.03
N ALA A 133 -13.17 18.20 -5.78
CA ALA A 133 -13.14 19.46 -5.02
C ALA A 133 -11.71 20.01 -4.85
N ARG A 134 -10.71 19.10 -4.88
CA ARG A 134 -9.29 19.44 -4.84
C ARG A 134 -8.66 19.68 -6.23
N GLY A 135 -9.44 19.49 -7.30
CA GLY A 135 -8.91 19.49 -8.68
C GLY A 135 -8.06 18.26 -9.01
N GLU A 136 -8.25 17.16 -8.29
CA GLU A 136 -7.50 15.90 -8.43
C GLU A 136 -8.38 14.77 -8.96
N THR A 137 -7.75 13.73 -9.51
CA THR A 137 -8.42 12.45 -9.81
C THR A 137 -8.52 11.59 -8.56
N LEU A 138 -9.43 10.61 -8.56
CA LEU A 138 -9.53 9.63 -7.47
C LEU A 138 -8.21 8.87 -7.26
N ALA A 139 -7.49 8.56 -8.34
CA ALA A 139 -6.18 7.92 -8.27
C ALA A 139 -5.16 8.81 -7.54
N GLN A 140 -5.12 10.10 -7.83
CA GLN A 140 -4.22 11.05 -7.17
C GLN A 140 -4.55 11.18 -5.68
N LEU A 141 -5.83 11.29 -5.32
CA LEU A 141 -6.27 11.30 -3.92
C LEU A 141 -5.84 10.03 -3.18
N ALA A 142 -6.05 8.86 -3.78
CA ALA A 142 -5.68 7.57 -3.19
C ALA A 142 -4.16 7.44 -2.99
N LEU A 143 -3.35 7.87 -3.96
CA LEU A 143 -1.89 7.89 -3.84
C LEU A 143 -1.45 8.87 -2.75
N ARG A 144 -2.04 10.05 -2.71
CA ARG A 144 -1.74 11.08 -1.69
C ARG A 144 -2.05 10.58 -0.29
N TRP A 145 -3.18 9.88 -0.11
CA TRP A 145 -3.53 9.27 1.17
C TRP A 145 -2.46 8.27 1.64
N VAL A 146 -1.92 7.43 0.76
CA VAL A 146 -0.84 6.50 1.13
C VAL A 146 0.37 7.23 1.68
N PHE A 147 0.73 8.39 1.13
CA PHE A 147 1.85 9.21 1.59
C PHE A 147 1.57 10.03 2.86
N THR A 148 0.37 10.00 3.42
CA THR A 148 0.12 10.58 4.76
C THR A 148 0.78 9.76 5.87
N HIS A 149 1.11 8.50 5.61
CA HIS A 149 1.77 7.62 6.55
C HIS A 149 3.29 7.85 6.52
N ARG A 150 3.84 8.35 7.61
CA ARG A 150 5.27 8.73 7.72
C ARG A 150 6.25 7.59 7.45
N ALA A 151 5.85 6.35 7.78
CA ALA A 151 6.63 5.16 7.51
C ALA A 151 6.76 4.85 6.01
N VAL A 152 5.86 5.37 5.15
CA VAL A 152 5.88 5.09 3.71
C VAL A 152 6.91 6.00 3.03
N THR A 153 7.96 5.39 2.50
CA THR A 153 9.04 6.08 1.77
C THR A 153 8.91 5.96 0.26
N SER A 154 8.23 4.92 -0.23
CA SER A 154 8.08 4.68 -1.67
C SER A 154 6.79 3.94 -1.99
N VAL A 155 6.24 4.24 -3.15
CA VAL A 155 5.02 3.60 -3.66
C VAL A 155 5.28 3.01 -5.04
N ILE A 156 4.97 1.73 -5.20
CA ILE A 156 5.09 1.02 -6.48
C ILE A 156 3.79 1.19 -7.25
N VAL A 157 3.83 1.93 -8.34
CA VAL A 157 2.69 2.12 -9.23
C VAL A 157 2.91 1.41 -10.56
N GLY A 158 1.92 0.64 -11.00
CA GLY A 158 1.87 0.11 -12.36
C GLY A 158 1.12 1.09 -13.26
N ALA A 159 1.63 1.33 -14.47
CA ALA A 159 0.96 2.12 -15.49
C ALA A 159 0.98 1.38 -16.84
N SER A 160 -0.14 1.43 -17.57
CA SER A 160 -0.26 0.82 -18.90
C SER A 160 0.11 1.80 -20.04
N SER A 161 0.31 3.08 -19.71
CA SER A 161 0.73 4.12 -20.65
C SER A 161 1.53 5.21 -19.95
N VAL A 162 2.32 5.96 -20.73
CA VAL A 162 3.05 7.14 -20.25
C VAL A 162 2.08 8.19 -19.70
N THR A 163 0.95 8.40 -20.39
CA THR A 163 -0.09 9.33 -19.92
C THR A 163 -0.61 8.97 -18.55
N GLN A 164 -0.92 7.70 -18.30
CA GLN A 164 -1.39 7.23 -16.99
C GLN A 164 -0.34 7.45 -15.90
N LEU A 165 0.93 7.20 -16.19
CA LEU A 165 2.01 7.45 -15.23
C LEU A 165 2.13 8.94 -14.94
N ALA A 166 2.14 9.79 -15.97
CA ALA A 166 2.20 11.25 -15.83
C ALA A 166 1.02 11.79 -15.00
N GLU A 167 -0.20 11.31 -15.25
CA GLU A 167 -1.37 11.70 -14.46
C GLU A 167 -1.23 11.29 -12.98
N ASN A 168 -0.76 10.09 -12.70
CA ASN A 168 -0.53 9.65 -11.32
C ASN A 168 0.53 10.53 -10.62
N LEU A 169 1.59 10.94 -11.32
CA LEU A 169 2.68 11.75 -10.75
C LEU A 169 2.24 13.17 -10.39
N LYS A 170 1.19 13.73 -11.00
CA LYS A 170 0.63 15.03 -10.63
C LYS A 170 0.22 15.11 -9.16
N MET A 171 -0.03 13.96 -8.50
CA MET A 171 -0.26 13.94 -7.05
C MET A 171 0.87 14.58 -6.24
N LEU A 172 2.10 14.62 -6.77
CA LEU A 172 3.25 15.24 -6.11
C LEU A 172 3.19 16.76 -6.09
N GLU A 173 2.42 17.38 -7.01
CA GLU A 173 2.31 18.83 -7.19
C GLU A 173 1.26 19.47 -6.26
N GLY A 174 0.28 18.71 -5.78
CA GLY A 174 -0.81 19.22 -4.94
C GLY A 174 -0.45 19.34 -3.46
N SER A 175 -1.31 20.06 -2.70
CA SER A 175 -1.16 20.20 -1.24
C SER A 175 -1.40 18.86 -0.52
N PRO A 176 -0.74 18.64 0.62
CA PRO A 176 -1.08 17.52 1.51
C PRO A 176 -2.57 17.51 1.88
N LEU A 177 -3.09 16.35 2.25
CA LEU A 177 -4.43 16.23 2.83
C LEU A 177 -4.46 16.93 4.20
N CYS A 178 -5.46 17.77 4.42
CA CYS A 178 -5.68 18.39 5.73
C CYS A 178 -6.46 17.46 6.68
N GLY A 179 -6.55 17.82 7.96
CA GLY A 179 -7.23 17.01 8.96
C GLY A 179 -8.70 16.73 8.63
N GLU A 180 -9.44 17.73 8.17
CA GLU A 180 -10.86 17.60 7.78
C GLU A 180 -11.06 16.63 6.60
N GLU A 181 -10.14 16.66 5.62
CA GLU A 181 -10.17 15.74 4.47
C GLU A 181 -9.87 14.31 4.89
N LEU A 182 -8.89 14.11 5.80
CA LEU A 182 -8.60 12.82 6.36
C LEU A 182 -9.77 12.26 7.17
N GLU A 183 -10.41 13.07 8.02
CA GLU A 183 -11.60 12.68 8.76
C GLU A 183 -12.75 12.31 7.82
N HIS A 184 -12.94 13.06 6.73
CA HIS A 184 -13.94 12.73 5.72
C HIS A 184 -13.64 11.40 5.04
N ILE A 185 -12.38 11.15 4.61
CA ILE A 185 -11.97 9.86 4.04
C ILE A 185 -12.25 8.73 5.04
N GLU A 186 -11.90 8.90 6.31
CA GLU A 186 -12.15 7.92 7.36
C GLU A 186 -13.66 7.63 7.54
N ALA A 187 -14.50 8.65 7.55
CA ALA A 187 -15.95 8.50 7.65
C ALA A 187 -16.51 7.70 6.46
N VAL A 188 -16.07 8.02 5.24
CA VAL A 188 -16.47 7.29 4.02
C VAL A 188 -16.04 5.83 4.08
N MET A 189 -14.84 5.56 4.55
CA MET A 189 -14.32 4.19 4.62
C MET A 189 -14.97 3.36 5.73
N LYS A 190 -15.44 3.97 6.82
CA LYS A 190 -16.14 3.30 7.93
C LYS A 190 -17.63 3.07 7.67
N SER A 191 -18.26 3.84 6.79
CA SER A 191 -19.72 3.76 6.52
C SER A 191 -20.16 2.45 5.83
N GLY A 192 -19.23 1.66 5.28
CA GLY A 192 -19.49 0.34 4.71
C GLY A 192 -18.85 -0.74 5.58
N GLY A 193 -19.65 -1.54 6.24
CA GLY A 193 -19.19 -2.65 7.08
C GLY A 193 -18.36 -3.67 6.30
N GLN A 194 -17.19 -3.99 6.85
CA GLN A 194 -16.17 -4.97 6.47
C GLN A 194 -15.18 -4.55 5.36
N THR A 195 -13.93 -4.49 5.80
CA THR A 195 -12.70 -4.54 4.99
C THR A 195 -12.66 -5.84 4.18
N LEU A 196 -12.28 -5.77 2.92
CA LEU A 196 -12.09 -6.92 2.02
C LEU A 196 -10.99 -7.87 2.51
#